data_bde18d8e4b23292e94120c53600a0142
#
_entry.id   bde18d8e4b23292e94120c53600a0142
#
_cell.length_a   1.000
_cell.length_b   1.000
_cell.length_c   1.000
_cell.angle_alpha   90.00
_cell.angle_beta   90.00
_cell.angle_gamma   90.00
#
_symmetry.space_group_name_H-M   'P 1'
#
loop_
_entity.id
_entity.type
_entity.pdbx_description
1 polymer ?
#
loop_
_entity_poly.entity_id
_entity_poly.type
_entity_poly.pdbx_seq_one_letter_code
_entity_poly.pdbx_strand_id
1 'polypeptide(L)' 'MTNKTPNLTDSQLYAAAHEMEAMGGSFAASIAQAFFHADKDNKRRLLAAFGDLFERYAPKESKE' A
#
# COMPACT_ATOMS: atom_id res chain seq x y z
N MET A 1 7.75 3.70 -18.29
CA MET A 1 7.86 3.32 -17.78
C MET A 1 7.50 2.51 -17.12
N THR A 2 7.73 2.22 -16.56
CA THR A 2 7.48 1.17 -15.92
C THR A 2 6.82 1.34 -14.73
N ASN A 3 5.92 0.60 -14.39
CA ASN A 3 5.33 0.56 -13.16
C ASN A 3 6.23 0.04 -12.18
N LYS A 4 6.37 0.67 -11.06
CA LYS A 4 7.16 0.19 -10.05
C LYS A 4 6.34 -0.16 -8.93
N THR A 5 6.42 -1.34 -8.43
CA THR A 5 5.81 -1.69 -7.15
C THR A 5 6.69 -1.09 -6.07
N PRO A 6 6.13 -0.75 -4.95
CA PRO A 6 6.93 -0.17 -3.88
C PRO A 6 7.90 -1.19 -3.32
N ASN A 7 9.03 -0.71 -2.89
CA ASN A 7 10.06 -1.56 -2.33
C ASN A 7 9.84 -1.67 -0.83
N LEU A 8 8.73 -2.27 -0.45
CA LEU A 8 8.31 -2.38 0.94
C LEU A 8 8.12 -3.84 1.29
N THR A 9 8.38 -4.17 2.52
CA THR A 9 8.11 -5.53 3.00
C THR A 9 6.61 -5.71 3.19
N ASP A 10 6.17 -6.94 3.32
CA ASP A 10 4.77 -7.22 3.59
C ASP A 10 4.29 -6.51 4.84
N SER A 11 5.10 -6.51 5.87
CA SER A 11 4.76 -5.83 7.10
C SER A 11 4.55 -4.36 6.88
N GLN A 12 5.41 -3.73 6.10
CA GLN A 12 5.28 -2.32 5.79
C GLN A 12 4.06 -2.05 4.92
N LEU A 13 3.74 -2.94 4.01
CA LEU A 13 2.56 -2.80 3.17
C LEU A 13 1.28 -2.87 3.99
N TYR A 14 1.21 -3.81 4.92
CA TYR A 14 0.04 -3.91 5.78
C TYR A 14 -0.07 -2.70 6.71
N ALA A 15 1.05 -2.23 7.22
CA ALA A 15 1.04 -1.04 8.06
C ALA A 15 0.57 0.17 7.27
N ALA A 16 1.01 0.29 6.03
CA ALA A 16 0.57 1.38 5.16
C ALA A 16 -0.93 1.30 4.92
N ALA A 17 -1.42 0.09 4.65
CA ALA A 17 -2.85 -0.09 4.40
C ALA A 17 -3.68 0.29 5.62
N HIS A 18 -3.23 -0.07 6.81
CA HIS A 18 -3.91 0.33 8.03
C HIS A 18 -3.94 1.84 8.20
N GLU A 19 -2.87 2.52 7.87
CA GLU A 19 -2.83 3.97 7.93
C GLU A 19 -3.74 4.59 6.88
N MET A 20 -3.77 4.02 5.71
CA MET A 20 -4.65 4.49 4.64
C MET A 20 -6.10 4.41 5.08
N GLU A 21 -6.44 3.31 5.75
CA GLU A 21 -7.77 3.09 6.21
C GLU A 21 -8.16 4.10 7.29
N ALA A 22 -7.25 4.36 8.19
CA ALA A 22 -7.53 5.22 9.34
C ALA A 22 -7.46 6.69 8.99
N MET A 23 -6.51 7.07 8.16
CA MET A 23 -6.17 8.47 7.99
C MET A 23 -6.18 8.97 6.54
N GLY A 24 -6.37 8.10 5.59
CA GLY A 24 -6.18 8.46 4.20
C GLY A 24 -7.38 9.02 3.47
N GLY A 25 -8.53 9.06 4.10
CA GLY A 25 -9.74 9.49 3.42
C GLY A 25 -10.38 8.34 2.67
N SER A 26 -11.52 8.56 2.06
CA SER A 26 -12.32 7.48 1.53
C SER A 26 -11.67 6.74 0.38
N PHE A 27 -10.97 7.42 -0.49
CA PHE A 27 -10.33 6.72 -1.60
C PHE A 27 -9.23 5.79 -1.10
N ALA A 28 -8.33 6.32 -0.28
CA ALA A 28 -7.24 5.52 0.23
C ALA A 28 -7.76 4.37 1.09
N ALA A 29 -8.80 4.62 1.86
CA ALA A 29 -9.40 3.57 2.69
C ALA A 29 -9.98 2.47 1.81
N SER A 30 -10.58 2.82 0.67
CA SER A 30 -11.11 1.83 -0.25
C SER A 30 -10.01 0.98 -0.86
N ILE A 31 -8.90 1.61 -1.22
CA ILE A 31 -7.77 0.88 -1.76
C ILE A 31 -7.18 -0.06 -0.70
N ALA A 32 -7.10 0.40 0.53
CA ALA A 32 -6.60 -0.43 1.62
C ALA A 32 -7.48 -1.65 1.83
N GLN A 33 -8.79 -1.46 1.78
CA GLN A 33 -9.70 -2.58 1.95
C GLN A 33 -9.57 -3.56 0.80
N ALA A 34 -9.43 -3.06 -0.43
CA ALA A 34 -9.20 -3.94 -1.55
C ALA A 34 -7.91 -4.74 -1.36
N PHE A 35 -6.88 -4.11 -0.84
CA PHE A 35 -5.62 -4.79 -0.57
C PHE A 35 -5.80 -5.91 0.45
N PHE A 36 -6.51 -5.65 1.53
CA PHE A 36 -6.74 -6.68 2.55
C PHE A 36 -7.51 -7.88 2.01
N HIS A 37 -8.37 -7.67 1.03
CA HIS A 37 -9.17 -8.75 0.47
C HIS A 37 -8.55 -9.38 -0.76
N ALA A 38 -7.47 -8.84 -1.26
CA ALA A 38 -6.88 -9.30 -2.52
C ALA A 38 -6.04 -10.54 -2.33
N ASP A 39 -6.08 -11.41 -3.30
CA ASP A 39 -5.13 -12.50 -3.36
C ASP A 39 -3.80 -11.95 -3.86
N LYS A 40 -2.83 -12.82 -4.00
CA LYS A 40 -1.47 -12.43 -4.34
C LYS A 40 -1.40 -11.67 -5.66
N ASP A 41 -2.10 -12.13 -6.66
CA ASP A 41 -2.11 -11.49 -7.96
C ASP A 41 -2.75 -10.13 -7.91
N ASN A 42 -3.86 -10.01 -7.24
CA ASN A 42 -4.56 -8.74 -7.12
C ASN A 42 -3.79 -7.75 -6.27
N LYS A 43 -3.10 -8.24 -5.25
CA LYS A 43 -2.21 -7.36 -4.49
C LYS A 43 -1.14 -6.78 -5.38
N ARG A 44 -0.58 -7.59 -6.25
CA ARG A 44 0.45 -7.11 -7.17
C ARG A 44 -0.11 -6.04 -8.10
N ARG A 45 -1.34 -6.23 -8.57
CA ARG A 45 -1.98 -5.24 -9.42
C ARG A 45 -2.24 -3.94 -8.71
N LEU A 46 -2.69 -4.04 -7.47
CA LEU A 46 -2.90 -2.83 -6.67
C LEU A 46 -1.60 -2.09 -6.44
N LEU A 47 -0.54 -2.80 -6.16
CA LEU A 47 0.74 -2.16 -5.92
C LEU A 47 1.32 -1.58 -7.20
N ALA A 48 1.06 -2.19 -8.33
CA ALA A 48 1.51 -1.62 -9.60
C ALA A 48 0.78 -0.32 -9.91
N ALA A 49 -0.51 -0.26 -9.58
CA ALA A 49 -1.31 0.91 -9.88
C ALA A 49 -1.20 2.00 -8.82
N PHE A 50 -1.12 1.59 -7.55
CA PHE A 50 -1.22 2.53 -6.42
C PHE A 50 -0.06 2.42 -5.46
N GLY A 51 1.07 1.92 -5.93
CA GLY A 51 2.23 1.72 -5.04
C GLY A 51 2.69 3.00 -4.38
N ASP A 52 2.58 4.13 -5.07
CA ASP A 52 2.98 5.41 -4.49
C ASP A 52 2.10 5.78 -3.29
N LEU A 53 0.85 5.37 -3.33
CA LEU A 53 -0.04 5.60 -2.21
C LEU A 53 0.43 4.80 -0.99
N PHE A 54 0.80 3.55 -1.20
CA PHE A 54 1.32 2.72 -0.12
C PHE A 54 2.62 3.30 0.43
N GLU A 55 3.47 3.78 -0.45
CA GLU A 55 4.73 4.39 0.00
C GLU A 55 4.49 5.63 0.84
N ARG A 56 3.50 6.39 0.46
CA ARG A 56 3.19 7.62 1.21
C ARG A 56 2.78 7.33 2.65
N TYR A 57 2.06 6.24 2.86
CA TYR A 57 1.55 5.91 4.18
C TYR A 57 2.37 4.88 4.92
N ALA A 58 3.40 4.32 4.28
CA ALA A 58 4.22 3.32 4.94
C ALA A 58 5.01 3.96 6.07
N PRO A 59 5.27 3.22 7.14
CA PRO A 59 6.08 3.76 8.22
C PRO A 59 7.49 4.04 7.73
N LYS A 60 8.07 5.15 8.15
CA LYS A 60 9.41 5.46 7.81
C LYS A 60 10.32 4.73 8.72
N GLU A 61 11.16 3.92 8.18
CA GLU A 61 12.00 3.19 9.00
C GLU A 61 13.21 3.91 9.18
N SER A 62 13.55 4.49 9.33
CA SER A 62 14.68 5.16 9.51
C SER A 62 15.87 4.63 9.52
N LYS A 63 16.15 4.39 9.26
CA LYS A 63 17.05 4.00 9.18
C LYS A 63 17.74 4.31 9.11
N GLU A 64 17.85 4.46 9.05
CA GLU A 64 18.47 4.64 8.88
C GLU A 64 18.76 4.90 8.90
#